data_2e1869ed17b96116773fe9ec49cda048
#
_entry.id   2e1869ed17b96116773fe9ec49cda048
#
_cell.length_a   1.000
_cell.length_b   1.000
_cell.length_c   1.000
_cell.angle_alpha   90.00
_cell.angle_beta   90.00
_cell.angle_gamma   90.00
#
_symmetry.space_group_name_H-M   'P 1'
#
loop_
_entity.id
_entity.type
_entity.pdbx_description
1 polymer ?
#
loop_
_entity_poly.entity_id
_entity_poly.type
_entity_poly.pdbx_seq_one_letter_code
_entity_poly.pdbx_strand_id
1 'polypeptide(L)'
;MNLKHENIHEYVIKCTNTTQITLDDDFNVMDSKPDIDLIVKEWGMAVVNGVKVNQDKAQIDGTLVFAIMYTGSSENDKRFIPVRMDGSLNFLENVNLSCDATGLDVNCKAQLEDLTIKSINSRKISVKAIVALTVTCEEIKNISISTGIEDGDCNAELLLKDFEYVQADVNMKDNLRIKETVSVPNGKADIGSLVWDDVDVRNVNTRMTEDGLSVSGELNVFIMYIADDEAGQVQWYETSTPFTGIIDVSGANPDGISYVGYNVISKNVEVRPDYDGNNRDVAVELVLDMDIKSYEECSRNAMWDMYIPGFDVDIKQETQQLKKLIIRNNNKCRVSGNVKVEDYINLMQIVNATANVQIDSYECIPEGIEIMGAVIVNIFYITSDDNSPMGSINSVIPFTTVVELKEYNKNLIEYTIRPSIEQLQASMNSSAQIEVKAVIALDTICFEPFNINVIDECECNKRENVDYSALPSMVGYISDGKCTVWDIAKKYDTTGNLMREENSTIQRLVDSDIIPAGTKLLLVRKAMV
;
A
#
# COMPACT_ATOMS: atom_id res chain seq x y z
N MET A 1 -31.69 -3.93 -30.21
CA MET A 1 -30.58 -3.18 -30.82
C MET A 1 -29.33 -3.55 -30.09
N ASN A 2 -28.21 -3.84 -30.79
CA ASN A 2 -26.98 -4.27 -30.12
C ASN A 2 -26.11 -3.08 -29.80
N LEU A 3 -25.75 -2.93 -28.53
CA LEU A 3 -24.85 -1.90 -28.05
C LEU A 3 -23.40 -2.39 -28.13
N LYS A 4 -22.49 -1.48 -28.51
CA LYS A 4 -21.07 -1.72 -28.43
C LYS A 4 -20.62 -1.44 -26.99
N HIS A 5 -20.10 -2.47 -26.32
CA HIS A 5 -19.61 -2.41 -24.96
C HIS A 5 -18.09 -2.45 -24.89
N GLU A 6 -17.54 -1.70 -23.96
CA GLU A 6 -16.15 -1.80 -23.53
C GLU A 6 -16.11 -2.14 -22.05
N ASN A 7 -15.16 -2.99 -21.65
CA ASN A 7 -14.99 -3.39 -20.26
C ASN A 7 -13.89 -2.56 -19.59
N ILE A 8 -14.19 -2.08 -18.41
CA ILE A 8 -13.26 -1.39 -17.51
C ILE A 8 -13.00 -2.35 -16.35
N HIS A 9 -11.72 -2.53 -16.02
CA HIS A 9 -11.30 -3.33 -14.89
C HIS A 9 -11.08 -2.43 -13.68
N GLU A 10 -11.86 -2.61 -12.63
CA GLU A 10 -11.75 -1.84 -11.41
C GLU A 10 -11.31 -2.74 -10.26
N TYR A 11 -10.32 -2.28 -9.49
CA TYR A 11 -9.88 -2.94 -8.29
C TYR A 11 -10.73 -2.48 -7.09
N VAL A 12 -11.43 -3.42 -6.46
CA VAL A 12 -12.37 -3.14 -5.38
C VAL A 12 -12.02 -3.92 -4.14
N ILE A 13 -11.87 -3.22 -3.01
CA ILE A 13 -11.77 -3.83 -1.69
C ILE A 13 -13.19 -4.09 -1.19
N LYS A 14 -13.56 -5.36 -1.00
CA LYS A 14 -14.89 -5.77 -0.50
C LYS A 14 -15.02 -5.61 1.00
N CYS A 15 -14.01 -6.03 1.72
CA CYS A 15 -13.94 -5.85 3.16
C CYS A 15 -12.50 -5.88 3.68
N THR A 16 -12.28 -5.19 4.80
CA THR A 16 -11.07 -5.26 5.58
C THR A 16 -11.44 -5.49 7.03
N ASN A 17 -10.87 -6.53 7.63
CA ASN A 17 -11.13 -6.91 9.02
C ASN A 17 -9.81 -7.07 9.78
N THR A 18 -9.69 -6.42 10.92
CA THR A 18 -8.52 -6.51 11.79
C THR A 18 -8.90 -7.18 13.10
N THR A 19 -8.07 -8.13 13.52
CA THR A 19 -8.19 -8.83 14.80
C THR A 19 -6.85 -8.84 15.50
N GLN A 20 -6.83 -8.56 16.79
CA GLN A 20 -5.64 -8.73 17.62
C GLN A 20 -5.66 -10.09 18.29
N ILE A 21 -4.53 -10.76 18.28
CA ILE A 21 -4.31 -12.03 18.96
C ILE A 21 -3.19 -11.88 19.98
N THR A 22 -3.29 -12.62 21.08
CA THR A 22 -2.24 -12.70 22.09
C THR A 22 -1.61 -14.07 22.07
N LEU A 23 -0.30 -14.10 21.86
CA LEU A 23 0.52 -15.30 21.93
C LEU A 23 1.24 -15.29 23.28
N ASP A 24 1.20 -16.42 23.99
CA ASP A 24 1.86 -16.57 25.30
C ASP A 24 2.36 -18.01 25.43
N ASP A 25 3.69 -18.18 25.55
CA ASP A 25 4.30 -19.49 25.75
C ASP A 25 5.65 -19.38 26.45
N ASP A 26 6.10 -20.49 27.00
CA ASP A 26 7.34 -20.61 27.77
C ASP A 26 8.39 -21.42 27.02
N PHE A 27 9.63 -20.93 27.00
CA PHE A 27 10.75 -21.58 26.31
C PHE A 27 11.91 -21.88 27.29
N ASN A 28 12.49 -23.04 27.12
CA ASN A 28 13.66 -23.42 27.91
C ASN A 28 14.96 -23.02 27.16
N VAL A 29 15.93 -22.56 27.93
CA VAL A 29 17.29 -22.33 27.42
C VAL A 29 17.93 -23.68 27.12
N MET A 30 18.55 -23.82 25.94
CA MET A 30 19.24 -25.02 25.53
C MET A 30 20.38 -25.37 26.52
N ASP A 31 20.62 -26.64 26.78
CA ASP A 31 21.66 -27.08 27.71
C ASP A 31 23.08 -26.66 27.33
N SER A 32 23.30 -26.42 26.04
CA SER A 32 24.60 -25.94 25.51
C SER A 32 24.83 -24.43 25.75
N LYS A 33 23.83 -23.70 26.22
CA LYS A 33 23.93 -22.26 26.48
C LYS A 33 23.99 -21.98 27.99
N PRO A 34 24.69 -20.91 28.41
CA PRO A 34 24.78 -20.53 29.82
C PRO A 34 23.41 -20.10 30.38
N ASP A 35 23.34 -20.07 31.70
CA ASP A 35 22.17 -19.54 32.41
C ASP A 35 21.95 -18.07 32.15
N ILE A 36 20.68 -17.64 32.07
CA ILE A 36 20.29 -16.26 31.89
C ILE A 36 20.53 -15.50 33.20
N ASP A 37 21.30 -14.42 33.11
CA ASP A 37 21.43 -13.41 34.17
C ASP A 37 20.51 -12.21 33.89
N LEU A 38 20.68 -11.55 32.73
CA LEU A 38 19.89 -10.41 32.32
C LEU A 38 19.56 -10.49 30.82
N ILE A 39 18.30 -10.27 30.46
CA ILE A 39 17.90 -10.09 29.06
C ILE A 39 18.22 -8.63 28.67
N VAL A 40 19.05 -8.46 27.65
CA VAL A 40 19.57 -7.18 27.20
C VAL A 40 18.77 -6.60 26.05
N LYS A 41 18.39 -7.45 25.08
CA LYS A 41 17.65 -7.04 23.88
C LYS A 41 16.72 -8.15 23.44
N GLU A 42 15.57 -7.74 22.91
CA GLU A 42 14.58 -8.62 22.30
C GLU A 42 14.23 -8.14 20.89
N TRP A 43 13.85 -9.07 20.04
CA TRP A 43 13.38 -8.82 18.68
C TRP A 43 12.35 -9.86 18.30
N GLY A 44 11.37 -9.50 17.48
CA GLY A 44 10.39 -10.42 16.95
C GLY A 44 9.80 -9.98 15.61
N MET A 45 9.27 -10.98 14.87
CA MET A 45 8.60 -10.78 13.60
C MET A 45 7.47 -11.81 13.46
N ALA A 46 6.27 -11.31 13.16
CA ALA A 46 5.12 -12.17 12.85
C ALA A 46 5.02 -12.37 11.33
N VAL A 47 4.97 -13.62 10.90
CA VAL A 47 4.90 -14.02 9.48
C VAL A 47 3.64 -14.82 9.24
N VAL A 48 2.91 -14.51 8.17
CA VAL A 48 1.80 -15.33 7.68
C VAL A 48 2.33 -16.40 6.75
N ASN A 49 2.10 -17.67 7.09
CA ASN A 49 2.51 -18.82 6.28
C ASN A 49 1.44 -19.21 5.25
N GLY A 50 0.17 -18.94 5.57
CA GLY A 50 -0.93 -19.25 4.68
C GLY A 50 -2.28 -18.72 5.15
N VAL A 51 -3.16 -18.52 4.19
CA VAL A 51 -4.55 -18.08 4.40
C VAL A 51 -5.48 -19.09 3.75
N LYS A 52 -6.45 -19.61 4.50
CA LYS A 52 -7.52 -20.46 3.99
C LYS A 52 -8.85 -19.78 4.22
N VAL A 53 -9.62 -19.60 3.15
CA VAL A 53 -10.90 -18.89 3.19
C VAL A 53 -12.05 -19.88 3.15
N ASN A 54 -13.07 -19.63 3.96
CA ASN A 54 -14.32 -20.36 3.96
C ASN A 54 -15.48 -19.38 4.21
N GLN A 55 -16.14 -18.94 3.14
CA GLN A 55 -17.24 -17.97 3.17
C GLN A 55 -16.87 -16.68 3.92
N ASP A 56 -17.40 -16.52 5.13
CA ASP A 56 -17.24 -15.34 6.00
C ASP A 56 -16.07 -15.46 7.00
N LYS A 57 -15.15 -16.42 6.79
CA LYS A 57 -14.03 -16.68 7.69
C LYS A 57 -12.74 -16.91 6.93
N ALA A 58 -11.67 -16.30 7.42
CA ALA A 58 -10.30 -16.58 7.01
C ALA A 58 -9.56 -17.26 8.16
N GLN A 59 -9.03 -18.46 7.90
CA GLN A 59 -8.12 -19.15 8.81
C GLN A 59 -6.70 -18.78 8.44
N ILE A 60 -5.98 -18.17 9.37
CA ILE A 60 -4.62 -17.68 9.22
C ILE A 60 -3.68 -18.61 9.95
N ASP A 61 -2.77 -19.21 9.20
CA ASP A 61 -1.62 -19.94 9.70
C ASP A 61 -0.39 -19.02 9.71
N GLY A 62 0.27 -18.87 10.83
CA GLY A 62 1.41 -17.99 10.94
C GLY A 62 2.40 -18.40 12.01
N THR A 63 3.53 -17.69 12.04
CA THR A 63 4.63 -17.94 12.97
C THR A 63 5.15 -16.62 13.51
N LEU A 64 5.24 -16.49 14.82
CA LEU A 64 6.05 -15.50 15.50
C LEU A 64 7.48 -16.04 15.63
N VAL A 65 8.43 -15.40 14.97
CA VAL A 65 9.86 -15.65 15.16
C VAL A 65 10.39 -14.61 16.14
N PHE A 66 11.18 -15.01 17.12
CA PHE A 66 11.77 -14.10 18.08
C PHE A 66 13.24 -14.44 18.38
N ALA A 67 13.97 -13.45 18.82
CA ALA A 67 15.33 -13.59 19.32
C ALA A 67 15.52 -12.75 20.59
N ILE A 68 16.31 -13.25 21.52
CA ILE A 68 16.81 -12.48 22.65
C ILE A 68 18.33 -12.49 22.68
N MET A 69 18.88 -11.38 23.14
CA MET A 69 20.27 -11.32 23.58
C MET A 69 20.26 -11.17 25.09
N TYR A 70 20.95 -12.06 25.77
CA TYR A 70 21.06 -12.05 27.22
C TYR A 70 22.51 -12.21 27.68
N THR A 71 22.78 -11.84 28.92
CA THR A 71 24.07 -12.10 29.56
C THR A 71 24.04 -13.47 30.23
N GLY A 72 25.05 -14.27 29.94
CA GLY A 72 25.21 -15.56 30.59
C GLY A 72 26.11 -15.48 31.82
N SER A 73 25.70 -16.08 32.93
CA SER A 73 26.57 -16.30 34.09
C SER A 73 27.27 -17.65 33.98
N SER A 74 28.57 -17.63 34.18
CA SER A 74 29.36 -18.87 34.38
C SER A 74 29.98 -18.82 35.76
N GLU A 75 29.92 -19.93 36.52
CA GLU A 75 30.48 -20.03 37.88
C GLU A 75 31.98 -19.67 37.94
N ASN A 76 32.70 -19.81 36.81
CA ASN A 76 34.17 -19.65 36.73
C ASN A 76 34.61 -18.39 35.98
N ASP A 77 33.74 -17.66 35.31
CA ASP A 77 34.10 -16.48 34.51
C ASP A 77 33.10 -15.33 34.74
N LYS A 78 33.59 -14.28 35.39
CA LYS A 78 32.81 -13.06 35.63
C LYS A 78 32.76 -12.10 34.43
N ARG A 79 33.29 -12.54 33.26
CA ARG A 79 33.23 -11.73 32.08
C ARG A 79 31.79 -11.69 31.54
N PHE A 80 31.37 -10.49 31.15
CA PHE A 80 30.11 -10.27 30.46
C PHE A 80 30.20 -10.91 29.07
N ILE A 81 29.51 -11.99 28.87
CA ILE A 81 29.42 -12.67 27.56
C ILE A 81 27.98 -12.60 27.07
N PRO A 82 27.68 -11.79 26.04
CA PRO A 82 26.35 -11.78 25.45
C PRO A 82 26.10 -13.08 24.69
N VAL A 83 24.91 -13.63 24.86
CA VAL A 83 24.48 -14.87 24.23
C VAL A 83 23.16 -14.64 23.52
N ARG A 84 23.03 -15.17 22.30
CA ARG A 84 21.78 -15.15 21.54
C ARG A 84 20.97 -16.43 21.75
N MET A 85 19.67 -16.29 21.89
CA MET A 85 18.71 -17.38 21.84
C MET A 85 17.60 -17.01 20.85
N ASP A 86 17.32 -17.91 19.92
CA ASP A 86 16.25 -17.79 18.93
C ASP A 86 15.14 -18.77 19.26
N GLY A 87 13.91 -18.39 18.92
CA GLY A 87 12.73 -19.24 19.09
C GLY A 87 11.62 -18.89 18.11
N SER A 88 10.62 -19.74 18.06
CA SER A 88 9.43 -19.50 17.24
C SER A 88 8.18 -20.06 17.87
N LEU A 89 7.06 -19.40 17.67
CA LEU A 89 5.74 -19.79 18.14
C LEU A 89 4.75 -19.78 16.98
N ASN A 90 4.19 -20.93 16.66
CA ASN A 90 3.19 -21.05 15.61
C ASN A 90 1.80 -20.66 16.15
N PHE A 91 0.99 -20.03 15.31
CA PHE A 91 -0.39 -19.73 15.62
C PHE A 91 -1.33 -20.11 14.46
N LEU A 92 -2.55 -20.47 14.80
CA LEU A 92 -3.62 -20.77 13.86
C LEU A 92 -4.88 -20.07 14.33
N GLU A 93 -5.27 -19.02 13.64
CA GLU A 93 -6.36 -18.14 14.07
C GLU A 93 -7.45 -17.98 13.01
N ASN A 94 -8.68 -17.76 13.47
CA ASN A 94 -9.82 -17.53 12.60
C ASN A 94 -10.27 -16.07 12.70
N VAL A 95 -10.23 -15.35 11.58
CA VAL A 95 -10.72 -13.99 11.45
C VAL A 95 -12.08 -14.01 10.78
N ASN A 96 -13.09 -13.42 11.42
CA ASN A 96 -14.41 -13.25 10.82
C ASN A 96 -14.37 -12.10 9.83
N LEU A 97 -14.91 -12.32 8.64
CA LEU A 97 -14.96 -11.35 7.56
C LEU A 97 -16.35 -10.69 7.52
N SER A 98 -16.40 -9.44 7.14
CA SER A 98 -17.66 -8.70 6.98
C SER A 98 -18.29 -8.88 5.60
N CYS A 99 -17.72 -9.72 4.74
CA CYS A 99 -18.20 -10.07 3.41
C CYS A 99 -18.06 -11.58 3.14
N ASP A 100 -18.77 -12.10 2.16
CA ASP A 100 -18.51 -13.44 1.61
C ASP A 100 -17.25 -13.37 0.73
N ALA A 101 -16.21 -14.04 1.15
CA ALA A 101 -14.91 -14.03 0.49
C ALA A 101 -14.74 -15.18 -0.54
N THR A 102 -15.81 -15.88 -0.88
CA THR A 102 -15.77 -16.97 -1.85
C THR A 102 -15.37 -16.45 -3.24
N GLY A 103 -14.22 -16.91 -3.74
CA GLY A 103 -13.72 -16.50 -5.06
C GLY A 103 -13.01 -15.13 -5.09
N LEU A 104 -12.89 -14.46 -3.95
CA LEU A 104 -12.12 -13.23 -3.81
C LEU A 104 -10.64 -13.52 -3.62
N ASP A 105 -9.79 -12.56 -3.99
CA ASP A 105 -8.39 -12.55 -3.56
C ASP A 105 -8.32 -12.08 -2.11
N VAL A 106 -7.72 -12.90 -1.24
CA VAL A 106 -7.65 -12.63 0.19
C VAL A 106 -6.21 -12.49 0.64
N ASN A 107 -5.90 -11.34 1.18
CA ASN A 107 -4.61 -11.01 1.73
C ASN A 107 -4.68 -10.88 3.25
N CYS A 108 -3.65 -11.37 3.94
CA CYS A 108 -3.50 -11.17 5.38
C CYS A 108 -2.12 -10.57 5.69
N LYS A 109 -2.13 -9.46 6.40
CA LYS A 109 -0.92 -8.84 6.97
C LYS A 109 -0.88 -9.09 8.46
N ALA A 110 0.22 -9.66 8.96
CA ALA A 110 0.50 -9.77 10.39
C ALA A 110 1.44 -8.63 10.80
N GLN A 111 1.09 -7.92 11.85
CA GLN A 111 1.91 -6.87 12.44
C GLN A 111 2.13 -7.16 13.93
N LEU A 112 3.38 -7.27 14.33
CA LEU A 112 3.74 -7.37 15.74
C LEU A 112 3.57 -5.98 16.39
N GLU A 113 2.64 -5.87 17.33
CA GLU A 113 2.34 -4.62 18.04
C GLU A 113 3.10 -4.52 19.36
N ASP A 114 3.23 -5.64 20.09
CA ASP A 114 3.98 -5.71 21.33
C ASP A 114 4.70 -7.04 21.45
N LEU A 115 5.89 -7.01 22.03
CA LEU A 115 6.66 -8.19 22.38
C LEU A 115 7.28 -7.96 23.75
N THR A 116 7.01 -8.85 24.68
CA THR A 116 7.58 -8.83 26.02
C THR A 116 8.17 -10.20 26.33
N ILE A 117 9.49 -10.27 26.55
CA ILE A 117 10.18 -11.49 26.93
C ILE A 117 10.81 -11.34 28.31
N LYS A 118 10.44 -12.20 29.25
CA LYS A 118 10.92 -12.14 30.63
C LYS A 118 11.48 -13.47 31.07
N SER A 119 12.55 -13.44 31.87
CA SER A 119 13.05 -14.64 32.52
C SER A 119 12.10 -15.07 33.64
N ILE A 120 11.65 -16.34 33.61
CA ILE A 120 10.95 -16.98 34.73
C ILE A 120 11.98 -17.47 35.77
N ASN A 121 13.08 -18.01 35.27
CA ASN A 121 14.26 -18.39 36.04
C ASN A 121 15.46 -18.39 35.08
N SER A 122 16.66 -18.76 35.57
CA SER A 122 17.89 -18.76 34.78
C SER A 122 17.87 -19.69 33.53
N ARG A 123 16.94 -20.65 33.47
CA ARG A 123 16.82 -21.64 32.36
C ARG A 123 15.52 -21.55 31.59
N LYS A 124 14.63 -20.60 31.90
CA LYS A 124 13.31 -20.52 31.30
C LYS A 124 12.87 -19.08 31.10
N ILE A 125 12.33 -18.80 29.93
CA ILE A 125 11.74 -17.52 29.56
C ILE A 125 10.24 -17.65 29.26
N SER A 126 9.47 -16.61 29.52
CA SER A 126 8.10 -16.42 29.04
C SER A 126 8.10 -15.41 27.88
N VAL A 127 7.47 -15.76 26.79
CA VAL A 127 7.31 -14.92 25.59
C VAL A 127 5.84 -14.56 25.45
N LYS A 128 5.55 -13.27 25.50
CA LYS A 128 4.21 -12.70 25.26
C LYS A 128 4.26 -11.74 24.10
N ALA A 129 3.36 -11.92 23.15
CA ALA A 129 3.26 -11.04 21.99
C ALA A 129 1.81 -10.69 21.68
N ILE A 130 1.59 -9.46 21.20
CA ILE A 130 0.34 -9.02 20.61
C ILE A 130 0.58 -8.85 19.11
N VAL A 131 -0.20 -9.57 18.31
CA VAL A 131 -0.12 -9.53 16.85
C VAL A 131 -1.46 -9.07 16.29
N ALA A 132 -1.46 -8.02 15.48
CA ALA A 132 -2.60 -7.61 14.70
C ALA A 132 -2.61 -8.36 13.36
N LEU A 133 -3.72 -9.03 13.06
CA LEU A 133 -3.99 -9.69 11.79
C LEU A 133 -5.01 -8.87 11.01
N THR A 134 -4.60 -8.26 9.92
CA THR A 134 -5.48 -7.50 9.02
C THR A 134 -5.71 -8.31 7.75
N VAL A 135 -6.94 -8.75 7.56
CA VAL A 135 -7.39 -9.50 6.38
C VAL A 135 -8.14 -8.57 5.45
N THR A 136 -7.71 -8.50 4.20
CA THR A 136 -8.34 -7.70 3.14
C THR A 136 -8.81 -8.63 2.04
N CYS A 137 -10.09 -8.51 1.66
CA CYS A 137 -10.71 -9.27 0.57
C CYS A 137 -10.91 -8.34 -0.62
N GLU A 138 -10.42 -8.75 -1.77
CA GLU A 138 -10.31 -7.91 -2.96
C GLU A 138 -10.82 -8.64 -4.20
N GLU A 139 -11.33 -7.89 -5.18
CA GLU A 139 -11.69 -8.43 -6.49
C GLU A 139 -11.36 -7.45 -7.60
N ILE A 140 -11.19 -7.96 -8.80
CA ILE A 140 -11.23 -7.16 -10.03
C ILE A 140 -12.66 -7.21 -10.56
N LYS A 141 -13.38 -6.11 -10.44
CA LYS A 141 -14.72 -5.94 -10.98
C LYS A 141 -14.64 -5.50 -12.43
N ASN A 142 -15.36 -6.23 -13.31
CA ASN A 142 -15.53 -5.82 -14.69
C ASN A 142 -16.77 -4.94 -14.80
N ILE A 143 -16.59 -3.69 -15.21
CA ILE A 143 -17.64 -2.72 -15.45
C ILE A 143 -17.80 -2.57 -16.95
N SER A 144 -18.98 -2.92 -17.46
CA SER A 144 -19.34 -2.77 -18.87
C SER A 144 -19.92 -1.39 -19.12
N ILE A 145 -19.37 -0.65 -20.06
CA ILE A 145 -19.90 0.64 -20.49
C ILE A 145 -20.25 0.59 -21.97
N SER A 146 -21.40 1.18 -22.34
CA SER A 146 -21.78 1.32 -23.74
C SER A 146 -21.11 2.54 -24.35
N THR A 147 -20.40 2.33 -25.45
CA THR A 147 -19.64 3.38 -26.18
C THR A 147 -20.24 3.70 -27.53
N GLY A 148 -21.22 2.92 -28.00
CA GLY A 148 -21.85 3.09 -29.30
C GLY A 148 -22.83 1.97 -29.63
N ILE A 149 -23.11 1.83 -30.91
CA ILE A 149 -24.04 0.85 -31.48
C ILE A 149 -23.27 -0.03 -32.47
N GLU A 150 -23.51 -1.35 -32.43
CA GLU A 150 -22.84 -2.31 -33.33
C GLU A 150 -23.40 -2.27 -34.76
N ASP A 151 -24.71 -2.03 -34.91
CA ASP A 151 -25.38 -2.05 -36.21
C ASP A 151 -25.30 -0.66 -36.88
N GLY A 152 -24.40 -0.51 -37.87
CA GLY A 152 -24.11 0.75 -38.55
C GLY A 152 -25.22 1.33 -39.46
N ASP A 153 -26.37 0.65 -39.60
CA ASP A 153 -27.47 1.06 -40.50
C ASP A 153 -28.60 1.86 -39.80
N CYS A 154 -28.52 2.05 -38.51
CA CYS A 154 -29.51 2.85 -37.79
C CYS A 154 -29.13 4.34 -37.83
N ASN A 155 -30.04 5.20 -38.31
CA ASN A 155 -29.91 6.68 -38.21
C ASN A 155 -30.06 7.16 -36.74
N ALA A 156 -29.34 6.52 -35.83
CA ALA A 156 -29.35 6.85 -34.41
C ALA A 156 -28.45 8.05 -34.14
N GLU A 157 -28.96 8.98 -33.38
CA GLU A 157 -28.17 10.07 -32.81
C GLU A 157 -27.74 9.65 -31.41
N LEU A 158 -26.45 9.84 -31.08
CA LEU A 158 -25.84 9.44 -29.83
C LEU A 158 -25.34 10.66 -29.07
N LEU A 159 -25.71 10.81 -27.83
CA LEU A 159 -25.09 11.78 -26.92
C LEU A 159 -24.00 11.08 -26.13
N LEU A 160 -22.75 11.40 -26.47
CA LEU A 160 -21.58 10.89 -25.81
C LEU A 160 -21.10 11.89 -24.76
N LYS A 161 -20.59 11.38 -23.64
CA LYS A 161 -19.99 12.17 -22.59
C LYS A 161 -18.61 11.63 -22.26
N ASP A 162 -17.62 12.52 -22.31
CA ASP A 162 -16.25 12.20 -21.96
C ASP A 162 -16.10 12.10 -20.45
N PHE A 163 -15.32 11.15 -20.00
CA PHE A 163 -14.93 11.01 -18.61
C PHE A 163 -13.52 10.43 -18.50
N GLU A 164 -12.83 10.86 -17.45
CA GLU A 164 -11.51 10.37 -17.07
C GLU A 164 -11.65 9.45 -15.88
N TYR A 165 -10.94 8.32 -15.90
CA TYR A 165 -10.97 7.32 -14.85
C TYR A 165 -9.65 6.57 -14.79
N VAL A 166 -9.45 5.81 -13.72
CA VAL A 166 -8.35 4.86 -13.62
C VAL A 166 -8.89 3.44 -13.72
N GLN A 167 -8.16 2.59 -14.44
CA GLN A 167 -8.43 1.16 -14.45
C GLN A 167 -7.27 0.39 -13.83
N ALA A 168 -7.58 -0.76 -13.25
CA ALA A 168 -6.58 -1.70 -12.78
C ALA A 168 -5.90 -2.38 -13.98
N ASP A 169 -4.59 -2.30 -14.04
CA ASP A 169 -3.76 -2.91 -15.08
C ASP A 169 -3.09 -4.18 -14.53
N VAL A 170 -2.39 -4.07 -13.40
CA VAL A 170 -1.72 -5.17 -12.74
C VAL A 170 -2.18 -5.28 -11.29
N ASN A 171 -2.46 -6.51 -10.84
CA ASN A 171 -2.62 -6.88 -9.43
C ASN A 171 -1.98 -8.23 -9.22
N MET A 172 -0.80 -8.25 -8.61
CA MET A 172 -0.07 -9.49 -8.36
C MET A 172 0.76 -9.42 -7.10
N LYS A 173 1.12 -10.59 -6.60
CA LYS A 173 2.07 -10.76 -5.48
C LYS A 173 3.22 -11.62 -5.95
N ASP A 174 4.40 -11.26 -5.51
CA ASP A 174 5.62 -12.03 -5.75
C ASP A 174 6.64 -11.78 -4.65
N ASN A 175 7.68 -12.57 -4.60
CA ASN A 175 8.74 -12.49 -3.62
C ASN A 175 10.04 -12.00 -4.26
N LEU A 176 10.59 -10.92 -3.73
CA LEU A 176 11.94 -10.48 -4.07
C LEU A 176 12.94 -11.03 -3.06
N ARG A 177 13.87 -11.86 -3.53
CA ARG A 177 14.97 -12.37 -2.72
C ARG A 177 16.22 -11.54 -2.92
N ILE A 178 16.67 -10.90 -1.84
CA ILE A 178 17.88 -10.08 -1.80
C ILE A 178 18.99 -10.91 -1.16
N LYS A 179 20.14 -10.99 -1.82
CA LYS A 179 21.33 -11.68 -1.33
C LYS A 179 22.54 -10.77 -1.47
N GLU A 180 23.05 -10.35 -0.33
CA GLU A 180 24.22 -9.49 -0.27
C GLU A 180 25.26 -10.07 0.68
N THR A 181 26.52 -9.70 0.46
CA THR A 181 27.62 -10.06 1.35
C THR A 181 28.32 -8.80 1.81
N VAL A 182 28.45 -8.64 3.11
CA VAL A 182 29.17 -7.53 3.71
C VAL A 182 30.40 -8.06 4.45
N SER A 183 31.55 -7.40 4.28
CA SER A 183 32.81 -7.83 4.88
C SER A 183 33.19 -6.90 6.03
N VAL A 184 33.60 -7.49 7.14
CA VAL A 184 34.14 -6.74 8.28
C VAL A 184 35.49 -6.11 7.89
N PRO A 185 35.70 -4.79 8.12
CA PRO A 185 36.93 -4.09 7.73
C PRO A 185 38.20 -4.69 8.39
N ASN A 186 39.34 -4.59 7.70
CA ASN A 186 40.61 -5.13 8.16
C ASN A 186 41.10 -4.57 9.51
N GLY A 187 40.59 -3.43 9.99
CA GLY A 187 40.90 -2.87 11.30
C GLY A 187 40.15 -3.53 12.48
N LYS A 188 39.24 -4.45 12.21
CA LYS A 188 38.48 -5.22 13.22
C LYS A 188 38.93 -6.69 13.22
N ALA A 189 38.79 -7.36 14.37
CA ALA A 189 39.09 -8.78 14.49
C ALA A 189 38.11 -9.64 13.69
N ASP A 190 38.53 -10.86 13.37
CA ASP A 190 37.73 -11.88 12.73
C ASP A 190 36.54 -12.30 13.61
N ILE A 191 35.48 -12.78 12.99
CA ILE A 191 34.24 -13.16 13.68
C ILE A 191 34.38 -14.55 14.26
N GLY A 192 34.42 -14.64 15.58
CA GLY A 192 34.38 -15.95 16.28
C GLY A 192 32.95 -16.48 16.36
N SER A 193 32.02 -15.67 16.82
CA SER A 193 30.60 -16.02 16.86
C SER A 193 29.70 -14.79 16.74
N LEU A 194 28.63 -14.90 15.94
CA LEU A 194 27.61 -13.86 15.82
C LEU A 194 26.70 -13.88 17.05
N VAL A 195 26.52 -12.71 17.67
CA VAL A 195 25.71 -12.53 18.87
C VAL A 195 24.39 -11.84 18.55
N TRP A 196 24.43 -10.85 17.67
CA TRP A 196 23.23 -10.11 17.27
C TRP A 196 23.34 -9.62 15.84
N ASP A 197 22.20 -9.53 15.18
CA ASP A 197 22.07 -8.91 13.88
C ASP A 197 20.77 -8.12 13.80
N ASP A 198 20.84 -6.91 13.26
CA ASP A 198 19.71 -6.13 12.80
C ASP A 198 19.90 -5.86 11.31
N VAL A 199 18.86 -6.12 10.53
CA VAL A 199 18.88 -5.89 9.08
C VAL A 199 17.59 -5.16 8.70
N ASP A 200 17.75 -3.95 8.18
CA ASP A 200 16.65 -3.10 7.74
C ASP A 200 16.76 -2.79 6.25
N VAL A 201 15.61 -2.72 5.59
CA VAL A 201 15.49 -2.27 4.20
C VAL A 201 15.04 -0.80 4.20
N ARG A 202 15.81 0.07 3.56
CA ARG A 202 15.54 1.51 3.48
C ARG A 202 15.59 2.03 2.05
N ASN A 203 15.01 3.21 1.84
CA ASN A 203 15.07 3.93 0.56
C ASN A 203 14.58 3.06 -0.62
N VAL A 204 13.56 2.21 -0.37
CA VAL A 204 13.00 1.35 -1.42
C VAL A 204 12.32 2.22 -2.48
N ASN A 205 12.78 2.07 -3.71
CA ASN A 205 12.22 2.71 -4.90
C ASN A 205 11.77 1.63 -5.88
N THR A 206 10.56 1.77 -6.37
CA THR A 206 9.97 0.84 -7.33
C THR A 206 9.58 1.57 -8.60
N ARG A 207 9.87 0.98 -9.75
CA ARG A 207 9.53 1.53 -11.05
C ARG A 207 9.12 0.44 -12.01
N MET A 208 7.97 0.62 -12.67
CA MET A 208 7.57 -0.25 -13.76
C MET A 208 8.47 0.01 -14.99
N THR A 209 8.93 -1.06 -15.63
CA THR A 209 9.76 -1.04 -16.83
C THR A 209 9.19 -2.05 -17.84
N GLU A 210 9.70 -2.07 -19.07
CA GLU A 210 9.31 -3.06 -20.08
C GLU A 210 9.64 -4.51 -19.66
N ASP A 211 10.67 -4.69 -18.82
CA ASP A 211 11.11 -6.00 -18.32
C ASP A 211 10.39 -6.44 -17.02
N GLY A 212 9.48 -5.62 -16.50
CA GLY A 212 8.77 -5.85 -15.23
C GLY A 212 8.99 -4.76 -14.19
N LEU A 213 8.82 -5.08 -12.91
CA LEU A 213 9.02 -4.15 -11.80
C LEU A 213 10.48 -4.13 -11.36
N SER A 214 11.16 -3.03 -11.61
CA SER A 214 12.48 -2.76 -11.03
C SER A 214 12.33 -2.28 -9.59
N VAL A 215 13.05 -2.93 -8.67
CA VAL A 215 13.08 -2.61 -7.24
C VAL A 215 14.53 -2.29 -6.87
N SER A 216 14.76 -1.18 -6.21
CA SER A 216 16.07 -0.79 -5.70
C SER A 216 15.95 -0.22 -4.30
N GLY A 217 17.00 -0.30 -3.52
CA GLY A 217 17.02 0.19 -2.16
C GLY A 217 18.36 0.01 -1.49
N GLU A 218 18.40 0.21 -0.18
CA GLU A 218 19.55 0.03 0.66
C GLU A 218 19.26 -0.98 1.75
N LEU A 219 20.20 -1.89 1.96
CA LEU A 219 20.21 -2.87 3.03
C LEU A 219 21.14 -2.37 4.12
N ASN A 220 20.58 -1.92 5.24
CA ASN A 220 21.35 -1.58 6.42
C ASN A 220 21.58 -2.83 7.26
N VAL A 221 22.82 -3.15 7.49
CA VAL A 221 23.24 -4.34 8.23
C VAL A 221 24.05 -3.91 9.44
N PHE A 222 23.55 -4.27 10.62
CA PHE A 222 24.26 -4.19 11.88
C PHE A 222 24.54 -5.58 12.38
N ILE A 223 25.78 -5.87 12.78
CA ILE A 223 26.17 -7.12 13.41
C ILE A 223 26.95 -6.85 14.70
N MET A 224 26.70 -7.67 15.70
CA MET A 224 27.51 -7.75 16.92
C MET A 224 28.04 -9.17 17.05
N TYR A 225 29.32 -9.30 17.36
CA TYR A 225 30.01 -10.57 17.40
C TYR A 225 31.09 -10.62 18.48
N ILE A 226 31.43 -11.81 18.89
CA ILE A 226 32.62 -12.07 19.70
C ILE A 226 33.80 -12.28 18.75
N ALA A 227 34.89 -11.54 18.98
CA ALA A 227 36.10 -11.64 18.19
C ALA A 227 36.76 -13.01 18.33
N ASP A 228 37.33 -13.52 17.22
CA ASP A 228 38.13 -14.76 17.22
C ASP A 228 39.58 -14.42 17.57
N ASP A 229 39.77 -13.98 18.82
CA ASP A 229 41.07 -13.66 19.39
C ASP A 229 41.14 -14.17 20.86
N GLU A 230 42.32 -14.16 21.44
CA GLU A 230 42.54 -14.62 22.83
C GLU A 230 41.72 -13.82 23.87
N ALA A 231 41.38 -12.59 23.55
CA ALA A 231 40.62 -11.70 24.44
C ALA A 231 39.10 -11.96 24.38
N GLY A 232 38.58 -12.45 23.23
CA GLY A 232 37.16 -12.73 22.99
C GLY A 232 36.30 -11.48 23.18
N GLN A 233 36.77 -10.33 22.73
CA GLN A 233 36.09 -9.05 22.95
C GLN A 233 34.85 -8.94 22.06
N VAL A 234 33.79 -8.34 22.62
CA VAL A 234 32.58 -8.00 21.86
C VAL A 234 32.88 -6.83 20.93
N GLN A 235 32.63 -7.03 19.65
CA GLN A 235 32.75 -6.01 18.61
C GLN A 235 31.45 -5.89 17.83
N TRP A 236 31.26 -4.77 17.15
CA TRP A 236 30.14 -4.56 16.24
C TRP A 236 30.57 -3.81 14.99
N TYR A 237 29.77 -3.99 13.95
CA TYR A 237 29.98 -3.33 12.68
C TYR A 237 28.61 -3.01 12.04
N GLU A 238 28.49 -1.81 11.53
CA GLU A 238 27.30 -1.34 10.81
C GLU A 238 27.73 -0.86 9.43
N THR A 239 26.96 -1.22 8.42
CA THR A 239 27.19 -0.82 7.04
C THR A 239 25.86 -0.77 6.27
N SER A 240 25.85 0.00 5.19
CA SER A 240 24.76 0.03 4.22
C SER A 240 25.26 -0.43 2.86
N THR A 241 24.52 -1.33 2.22
CA THR A 241 24.81 -1.81 0.86
C THR A 241 23.61 -1.63 -0.04
N PRO A 242 23.77 -1.10 -1.27
CA PRO A 242 22.67 -0.98 -2.20
C PRO A 242 22.28 -2.36 -2.74
N PHE A 243 20.99 -2.56 -3.00
CA PHE A 243 20.49 -3.72 -3.71
C PHE A 243 19.61 -3.32 -4.89
N THR A 244 19.53 -4.18 -5.89
CA THR A 244 18.62 -4.06 -7.02
C THR A 244 18.04 -5.43 -7.35
N GLY A 245 16.78 -5.44 -7.82
CA GLY A 245 16.12 -6.64 -8.29
C GLY A 245 15.07 -6.31 -9.33
N ILE A 246 14.67 -7.31 -10.10
CA ILE A 246 13.59 -7.20 -11.08
C ILE A 246 12.61 -8.33 -10.80
N ILE A 247 11.34 -7.99 -10.76
CA ILE A 247 10.22 -8.92 -10.67
C ILE A 247 9.54 -8.94 -12.03
N ASP A 248 9.36 -10.13 -12.59
CA ASP A 248 8.64 -10.31 -13.86
C ASP A 248 7.16 -9.94 -13.67
N VAL A 249 6.69 -8.98 -14.45
CA VAL A 249 5.30 -8.51 -14.41
C VAL A 249 4.73 -8.60 -15.81
N SER A 250 3.87 -9.59 -16.04
CA SER A 250 3.21 -9.75 -17.33
C SER A 250 2.27 -8.57 -17.60
N GLY A 251 2.44 -7.92 -18.75
CA GLY A 251 1.64 -6.75 -19.12
C GLY A 251 2.11 -5.45 -18.46
N ALA A 252 3.35 -5.40 -17.96
CA ALA A 252 3.91 -4.19 -17.37
C ALA A 252 3.82 -2.98 -18.32
N ASN A 253 3.18 -1.92 -17.87
CA ASN A 253 3.12 -0.64 -18.56
C ASN A 253 4.08 0.36 -17.87
N PRO A 254 5.20 0.76 -18.53
CA PRO A 254 6.15 1.72 -17.95
C PRO A 254 5.56 3.10 -17.64
N ASP A 255 4.50 3.48 -18.36
CA ASP A 255 3.78 4.75 -18.16
C ASP A 255 2.65 4.62 -17.13
N GLY A 256 2.40 3.41 -16.64
CA GLY A 256 1.38 3.13 -15.63
C GLY A 256 1.76 3.66 -14.25
N ILE A 257 0.73 3.89 -13.43
CA ILE A 257 0.87 4.36 -12.04
C ILE A 257 1.03 3.14 -11.14
N SER A 258 2.25 2.85 -10.72
CA SER A 258 2.53 1.74 -9.82
C SER A 258 2.37 2.14 -8.34
N TYR A 259 1.79 1.25 -7.55
CA TYR A 259 1.72 1.33 -6.10
C TYR A 259 2.11 -0.02 -5.51
N VAL A 260 3.29 -0.06 -4.91
CA VAL A 260 3.93 -1.31 -4.49
C VAL A 260 4.12 -1.33 -2.99
N GLY A 261 3.58 -2.36 -2.34
CA GLY A 261 3.86 -2.65 -0.94
C GLY A 261 4.89 -3.74 -0.79
N TYR A 262 5.62 -3.70 0.31
CA TYR A 262 6.52 -4.79 0.65
C TYR A 262 6.53 -5.05 2.16
N ASN A 263 6.78 -6.31 2.52
CA ASN A 263 7.02 -6.73 3.90
C ASN A 263 8.18 -7.71 3.93
N VAL A 264 9.02 -7.64 4.95
CA VAL A 264 10.05 -8.65 5.19
C VAL A 264 9.37 -9.89 5.76
N ILE A 265 9.51 -11.03 5.08
CA ILE A 265 8.93 -12.30 5.52
C ILE A 265 9.98 -13.32 5.94
N SER A 266 11.24 -13.11 5.58
CA SER A 266 12.35 -13.97 5.99
C SER A 266 13.64 -13.17 6.07
N LYS A 267 14.44 -13.44 7.10
CA LYS A 267 15.78 -12.89 7.31
C LYS A 267 16.71 -14.02 7.69
N ASN A 268 17.84 -14.12 7.01
CA ASN A 268 18.94 -15.03 7.38
C ASN A 268 20.27 -14.29 7.32
N VAL A 269 21.06 -14.39 8.36
CA VAL A 269 22.40 -13.80 8.46
C VAL A 269 23.39 -14.88 8.87
N GLU A 270 24.39 -15.11 8.04
CA GLU A 270 25.34 -16.20 8.21
C GLU A 270 26.78 -15.70 8.02
N VAL A 271 27.66 -16.07 8.95
CA VAL A 271 29.10 -15.78 8.84
C VAL A 271 29.74 -16.79 7.89
N ARG A 272 30.55 -16.32 6.97
CA ARG A 272 31.29 -17.11 5.99
C ARG A 272 32.77 -16.75 5.98
N PRO A 273 33.65 -17.68 5.66
CA PRO A 273 35.05 -17.35 5.42
C PRO A 273 35.18 -16.47 4.17
N ASP A 274 36.06 -15.48 4.25
CA ASP A 274 36.51 -14.69 3.12
C ASP A 274 37.44 -15.50 2.18
N TYR A 275 37.99 -14.81 1.17
CA TYR A 275 38.91 -15.45 0.22
C TYR A 275 40.18 -16.04 0.88
N ASP A 276 40.65 -15.43 1.98
CA ASP A 276 41.82 -15.86 2.73
C ASP A 276 41.51 -16.96 3.78
N GLY A 277 40.21 -17.32 3.90
CA GLY A 277 39.73 -18.35 4.82
C GLY A 277 39.42 -17.84 6.22
N ASN A 278 39.43 -16.54 6.44
CA ASN A 278 39.09 -15.91 7.71
C ASN A 278 37.56 -15.63 7.77
N ASN A 279 36.97 -15.78 8.94
CA ASN A 279 35.53 -15.50 9.14
C ASN A 279 35.27 -13.98 9.20
N ARG A 280 35.20 -13.35 8.04
CA ARG A 280 35.03 -11.90 7.89
C ARG A 280 33.85 -11.51 7.04
N ASP A 281 33.35 -12.43 6.23
CA ASP A 281 32.19 -12.19 5.38
C ASP A 281 30.91 -12.57 6.10
N VAL A 282 29.89 -11.72 5.93
CA VAL A 282 28.55 -11.94 6.46
C VAL A 282 27.59 -11.95 5.28
N ALA A 283 27.08 -13.13 4.96
CA ALA A 283 26.04 -13.29 3.96
C ALA A 283 24.69 -12.95 4.58
N VAL A 284 24.00 -12.02 3.96
CA VAL A 284 22.66 -11.56 4.34
C VAL A 284 21.68 -11.95 3.26
N GLU A 285 20.65 -12.69 3.63
CA GLU A 285 19.55 -13.04 2.73
C GLU A 285 18.24 -12.54 3.33
N LEU A 286 17.51 -11.70 2.57
CA LEU A 286 16.17 -11.25 2.89
C LEU A 286 15.19 -11.69 1.81
N VAL A 287 13.96 -11.97 2.22
CA VAL A 287 12.84 -12.17 1.30
C VAL A 287 11.78 -11.10 1.60
N LEU A 288 11.49 -10.30 0.57
CA LEU A 288 10.41 -9.32 0.59
C LEU A 288 9.20 -9.92 -0.10
N ASP A 289 8.07 -9.97 0.60
CA ASP A 289 6.76 -10.22 0.00
C ASP A 289 6.27 -8.90 -0.61
N MET A 290 6.07 -8.90 -1.93
CA MET A 290 5.73 -7.70 -2.71
C MET A 290 4.27 -7.76 -3.15
N ASP A 291 3.50 -6.72 -2.82
CA ASP A 291 2.12 -6.49 -3.27
C ASP A 291 2.15 -5.42 -4.36
N ILE A 292 2.00 -5.83 -5.62
CA ILE A 292 2.24 -5.02 -6.81
C ILE A 292 0.90 -4.66 -7.45
N LYS A 293 0.57 -3.37 -7.47
CA LYS A 293 -0.61 -2.83 -8.14
C LYS A 293 -0.18 -1.78 -9.15
N SER A 294 -0.74 -1.85 -10.34
CA SER A 294 -0.58 -0.82 -11.38
C SER A 294 -1.94 -0.37 -11.88
N TYR A 295 -2.02 0.90 -12.20
CA TYR A 295 -3.21 1.57 -12.70
C TYR A 295 -2.85 2.34 -13.97
N GLU A 296 -3.83 2.46 -14.87
CA GLU A 296 -3.74 3.29 -16.07
C GLU A 296 -4.80 4.39 -16.01
N GLU A 297 -4.39 5.63 -16.28
CA GLU A 297 -5.33 6.74 -16.47
C GLU A 297 -5.89 6.68 -17.90
N CYS A 298 -7.19 6.57 -17.99
CA CYS A 298 -7.91 6.43 -19.24
C CYS A 298 -8.92 7.56 -19.43
N SER A 299 -9.14 7.93 -20.70
CA SER A 299 -10.26 8.78 -21.09
C SER A 299 -11.13 8.03 -22.10
N ARG A 300 -12.42 8.01 -21.89
CA ARG A 300 -13.39 7.31 -22.73
C ARG A 300 -14.67 8.12 -22.87
N ASN A 301 -15.41 7.79 -23.92
CA ASN A 301 -16.75 8.32 -24.18
C ASN A 301 -17.77 7.27 -23.80
N ALA A 302 -18.67 7.57 -22.87
CA ALA A 302 -19.84 6.75 -22.61
C ALA A 302 -21.07 7.30 -23.33
N MET A 303 -21.90 6.39 -23.75
CA MET A 303 -23.20 6.73 -24.34
C MET A 303 -24.16 7.12 -23.22
N TRP A 304 -24.47 8.44 -23.16
CA TRP A 304 -25.29 9.04 -22.10
C TRP A 304 -26.79 8.99 -22.44
N ASP A 305 -27.11 9.24 -23.71
CA ASP A 305 -28.46 9.23 -24.24
C ASP A 305 -28.44 8.89 -25.74
N MET A 306 -29.55 8.43 -26.26
CA MET A 306 -29.74 8.17 -27.67
C MET A 306 -31.18 8.39 -28.11
N TYR A 307 -31.38 8.68 -29.39
CA TYR A 307 -32.69 8.63 -30.02
C TYR A 307 -32.55 8.29 -31.50
N ILE A 308 -33.63 7.83 -32.08
CA ILE A 308 -33.74 7.57 -33.51
C ILE A 308 -34.95 8.37 -34.02
N PRO A 309 -34.78 9.31 -34.96
CA PRO A 309 -35.92 10.03 -35.51
C PRO A 309 -36.99 9.05 -36.02
N GLY A 310 -38.24 9.22 -35.52
CA GLY A 310 -39.38 8.39 -35.90
C GLY A 310 -39.55 7.07 -35.17
N PHE A 311 -38.72 6.78 -34.21
CA PHE A 311 -38.82 5.61 -33.37
C PHE A 311 -39.02 6.02 -31.92
N ASP A 312 -39.69 5.16 -31.17
CA ASP A 312 -39.69 5.21 -29.72
C ASP A 312 -38.55 4.32 -29.23
N VAL A 313 -37.64 4.94 -28.48
CA VAL A 313 -36.46 4.28 -27.94
C VAL A 313 -36.60 4.24 -26.42
N ASP A 314 -36.78 3.03 -25.89
CA ASP A 314 -36.78 2.78 -24.46
C ASP A 314 -35.35 2.45 -24.02
N ILE A 315 -34.81 3.27 -23.11
CA ILE A 315 -33.45 3.17 -22.62
C ILE A 315 -33.47 2.75 -21.17
N LYS A 316 -32.79 1.65 -20.86
CA LYS A 316 -32.50 1.24 -19.49
C LYS A 316 -31.10 1.74 -19.13
N GLN A 317 -31.05 2.62 -18.15
CA GLN A 317 -29.78 3.14 -17.63
C GLN A 317 -29.39 2.42 -16.35
N GLU A 318 -28.09 2.16 -16.21
CA GLU A 318 -27.47 1.67 -14.99
C GLU A 318 -26.44 2.68 -14.49
N THR A 319 -26.39 2.87 -13.16
CA THR A 319 -25.35 3.69 -12.53
C THR A 319 -24.15 2.83 -12.21
N GLN A 320 -23.02 3.17 -12.81
CA GLN A 320 -21.73 2.56 -12.54
C GLN A 320 -20.85 3.52 -11.75
N GLN A 321 -20.13 2.97 -10.76
CA GLN A 321 -19.15 3.72 -9.98
C GLN A 321 -17.78 3.48 -10.57
N LEU A 322 -17.04 4.53 -10.83
CA LEU A 322 -15.65 4.56 -11.29
C LEU A 322 -14.82 5.43 -10.36
N LYS A 323 -13.50 5.39 -10.52
CA LYS A 323 -12.56 6.19 -9.72
C LYS A 323 -11.67 7.03 -10.62
N LYS A 324 -11.31 8.21 -10.14
CA LYS A 324 -10.24 9.04 -10.71
C LYS A 324 -9.08 9.12 -9.73
N LEU A 325 -7.86 9.22 -10.24
CA LEU A 325 -6.68 9.47 -9.41
C LEU A 325 -6.69 10.91 -8.92
N ILE A 326 -6.49 11.10 -7.62
CA ILE A 326 -6.31 12.43 -7.02
C ILE A 326 -4.83 12.73 -6.81
N ILE A 327 -4.11 11.78 -6.23
CA ILE A 327 -2.67 11.93 -6.01
C ILE A 327 -1.96 10.56 -5.96
N ARG A 328 -0.75 10.54 -6.49
CA ARG A 328 0.27 9.53 -6.27
C ARG A 328 1.55 10.23 -5.83
N ASN A 329 1.92 10.10 -4.57
CA ASN A 329 3.03 10.86 -4.00
C ASN A 329 3.77 10.07 -2.91
N ASN A 330 5.01 10.46 -2.66
CA ASN A 330 5.82 9.98 -1.54
C ASN A 330 6.25 11.17 -0.68
N ASN A 331 5.43 11.50 0.32
CA ASN A 331 5.67 12.61 1.22
C ASN A 331 6.65 12.22 2.32
N LYS A 332 7.53 13.16 2.71
CA LYS A 332 8.51 12.95 3.77
C LYS A 332 8.17 13.78 5.00
N CYS A 333 8.10 13.12 6.14
CA CYS A 333 7.92 13.75 7.44
C CYS A 333 9.19 13.61 8.29
N ARG A 334 9.63 14.69 8.91
CA ARG A 334 10.74 14.69 9.85
C ARG A 334 10.22 14.66 11.28
N VAL A 335 10.67 13.67 12.02
CA VAL A 335 10.29 13.46 13.41
C VAL A 335 11.54 13.54 14.28
N SER A 336 11.43 14.23 15.41
CA SER A 336 12.51 14.30 16.38
C SER A 336 11.96 14.21 17.80
N GLY A 337 12.70 13.54 18.68
CA GLY A 337 12.32 13.39 20.07
C GLY A 337 13.53 13.15 20.96
N ASN A 338 13.32 13.37 22.26
CA ASN A 338 14.34 13.11 23.27
C ASN A 338 13.89 11.93 24.15
N VAL A 339 14.76 10.93 24.22
CA VAL A 339 14.60 9.75 25.06
C VAL A 339 15.40 9.98 26.35
N LYS A 340 14.72 9.94 27.50
CA LYS A 340 15.38 10.00 28.80
C LYS A 340 15.85 8.61 29.17
N VAL A 341 17.09 8.50 29.57
CA VAL A 341 17.67 7.31 30.19
C VAL A 341 17.57 7.49 31.71
N GLU A 342 17.34 6.41 32.43
CA GLU A 342 17.19 6.47 33.89
C GLU A 342 18.48 7.00 34.54
N ASP A 343 18.34 7.83 35.59
CA ASP A 343 19.44 8.62 36.17
C ASP A 343 20.62 7.78 36.72
N TYR A 344 20.40 6.50 37.01
CA TYR A 344 21.44 5.59 37.47
C TYR A 344 22.23 4.94 36.32
N ILE A 345 21.81 5.13 35.06
CA ILE A 345 22.49 4.61 33.89
C ILE A 345 23.46 5.66 33.37
N ASN A 346 24.74 5.41 33.49
CA ASN A 346 25.79 6.24 32.88
C ASN A 346 26.04 5.78 31.44
N LEU A 347 25.31 6.37 30.51
CA LEU A 347 25.43 6.09 29.10
C LEU A 347 26.80 6.49 28.57
N MET A 348 27.52 5.56 27.95
CA MET A 348 28.82 5.81 27.33
C MET A 348 28.75 5.95 25.80
N GLN A 349 27.99 5.06 25.17
CA GLN A 349 27.91 4.99 23.71
C GLN A 349 26.60 4.38 23.26
N ILE A 350 26.02 4.93 22.19
CA ILE A 350 24.95 4.27 21.43
C ILE A 350 25.61 3.31 20.44
N VAL A 351 25.16 2.08 20.43
CA VAL A 351 25.70 1.00 19.58
C VAL A 351 24.88 0.86 18.32
N ASN A 352 23.54 0.82 18.47
CA ASN A 352 22.61 0.69 17.35
C ASN A 352 21.25 1.32 17.71
N ALA A 353 20.49 1.71 16.70
CA ALA A 353 19.10 2.10 16.84
C ALA A 353 18.27 1.53 15.69
N THR A 354 17.15 0.93 16.03
CA THR A 354 16.14 0.48 15.06
C THR A 354 14.81 1.17 15.32
N ALA A 355 13.98 1.34 14.30
CA ALA A 355 12.66 1.97 14.46
C ALA A 355 11.63 1.38 13.52
N ASN A 356 10.38 1.41 13.99
CA ASN A 356 9.19 1.12 13.20
C ASN A 356 8.22 2.31 13.26
N VAL A 357 7.41 2.49 12.21
CA VAL A 357 6.34 3.48 12.20
C VAL A 357 5.02 2.79 12.43
N GLN A 358 4.28 3.26 13.41
CA GLN A 358 2.91 2.87 13.66
C GLN A 358 1.99 4.05 13.41
N ILE A 359 0.94 3.85 12.63
CA ILE A 359 -0.09 4.86 12.41
C ILE A 359 -1.27 4.54 13.34
N ASP A 360 -1.70 5.55 14.08
CA ASP A 360 -2.81 5.43 15.03
C ASP A 360 -4.15 5.80 14.37
N SER A 361 -4.15 6.86 13.55
CA SER A 361 -5.36 7.32 12.86
C SER A 361 -5.08 8.17 11.63
N TYR A 362 -6.10 8.22 10.77
CA TYR A 362 -6.18 9.09 9.61
C TYR A 362 -7.45 9.95 9.72
N GLU A 363 -7.33 11.24 9.46
CA GLU A 363 -8.46 12.16 9.44
C GLU A 363 -8.44 13.02 8.15
N CYS A 364 -9.58 13.05 7.43
CA CYS A 364 -9.73 13.90 6.25
C CYS A 364 -10.09 15.33 6.69
N ILE A 365 -9.15 16.26 6.54
CA ILE A 365 -9.28 17.69 6.85
C ILE A 365 -9.35 18.51 5.55
N PRO A 366 -9.74 19.79 5.56
CA PRO A 366 -9.84 20.59 4.33
C PRO A 366 -8.55 20.67 3.51
N GLU A 367 -7.39 20.58 4.15
CA GLU A 367 -6.06 20.69 3.56
C GLU A 367 -5.56 19.35 2.99
N GLY A 368 -6.17 18.21 3.38
CA GLY A 368 -5.74 16.89 2.95
C GLY A 368 -6.05 15.79 3.94
N ILE A 369 -5.14 14.83 4.10
CA ILE A 369 -5.24 13.74 5.06
C ILE A 369 -4.25 13.99 6.18
N GLU A 370 -4.77 14.27 7.38
CA GLU A 370 -3.97 14.31 8.60
C GLU A 370 -3.68 12.90 9.08
N ILE A 371 -2.41 12.63 9.38
CA ILE A 371 -1.92 11.34 9.83
C ILE A 371 -1.34 11.54 11.22
N MET A 372 -1.87 10.80 12.19
CA MET A 372 -1.34 10.73 13.54
C MET A 372 -0.74 9.36 13.79
N GLY A 373 0.43 9.31 14.38
CA GLY A 373 1.13 8.07 14.65
C GLY A 373 2.37 8.27 15.52
N ALA A 374 3.15 7.22 15.62
CA ALA A 374 4.38 7.21 16.41
C ALA A 374 5.51 6.46 15.73
N VAL A 375 6.73 6.91 15.98
CA VAL A 375 7.95 6.17 15.71
C VAL A 375 8.33 5.41 16.97
N ILE A 376 8.27 4.08 16.91
CA ILE A 376 8.70 3.20 17.99
C ILE A 376 10.17 2.90 17.77
N VAL A 377 11.02 3.37 18.68
CA VAL A 377 12.47 3.28 18.56
C VAL A 377 13.00 2.33 19.63
N ASN A 378 13.86 1.39 19.22
CA ASN A 378 14.68 0.59 20.12
C ASN A 378 16.14 1.07 20.01
N ILE A 379 16.72 1.52 21.12
CA ILE A 379 18.10 2.04 21.18
C ILE A 379 18.92 1.10 22.01
N PHE A 380 19.99 0.56 21.43
CA PHE A 380 20.95 -0.30 22.08
C PHE A 380 22.21 0.50 22.44
N TYR A 381 22.64 0.39 23.69
CA TYR A 381 23.72 1.23 24.23
C TYR A 381 24.66 0.49 25.18
N ILE A 382 25.83 1.09 25.41
CA ILE A 382 26.84 0.67 26.39
C ILE A 382 26.86 1.66 27.54
N THR A 383 27.02 1.12 28.75
CA THR A 383 27.12 1.88 30.01
C THR A 383 28.51 1.74 30.63
N SER A 384 28.79 2.53 31.67
CA SER A 384 30.00 2.41 32.50
C SER A 384 29.83 1.45 33.68
N ASP A 385 28.70 0.76 33.80
CA ASP A 385 28.46 -0.20 34.88
C ASP A 385 29.01 -1.58 34.49
N ASP A 386 30.00 -2.04 35.21
CA ASP A 386 30.61 -3.36 34.97
C ASP A 386 29.64 -4.54 35.19
N ASN A 387 28.58 -4.36 35.97
CA ASN A 387 27.56 -5.39 36.20
C ASN A 387 26.49 -5.42 35.10
N SER A 388 26.26 -4.29 34.43
CA SER A 388 25.29 -4.14 33.36
C SER A 388 25.86 -3.28 32.24
N PRO A 389 26.93 -3.73 31.54
CA PRO A 389 27.66 -2.91 30.59
C PRO A 389 26.90 -2.61 29.31
N MET A 390 25.78 -3.29 29.04
CA MET A 390 24.93 -3.09 27.87
C MET A 390 23.46 -3.09 28.27
N GLY A 391 22.67 -2.30 27.54
CA GLY A 391 21.23 -2.24 27.72
C GLY A 391 20.49 -1.80 26.44
N SER A 392 19.21 -1.99 26.43
CA SER A 392 18.34 -1.42 25.41
C SER A 392 17.20 -0.64 26.05
N ILE A 393 16.72 0.37 25.33
CA ILE A 393 15.55 1.18 25.72
C ILE A 393 14.60 1.31 24.55
N ASN A 394 13.32 1.05 24.82
CA ASN A 394 12.25 1.31 23.88
C ASN A 394 11.64 2.68 24.17
N SER A 395 11.37 3.45 23.14
CA SER A 395 10.73 4.76 23.25
C SER A 395 9.75 4.98 22.11
N VAL A 396 8.70 5.76 22.41
CA VAL A 396 7.65 6.12 21.47
C VAL A 396 7.74 7.62 21.21
N ILE A 397 7.93 8.01 19.97
CA ILE A 397 8.02 9.42 19.55
C ILE A 397 6.79 9.73 18.68
N PRO A 398 5.79 10.45 19.20
CA PRO A 398 4.58 10.77 18.46
C PRO A 398 4.88 11.78 17.33
N PHE A 399 4.12 11.68 16.25
CA PHE A 399 4.14 12.66 15.16
C PHE A 399 2.73 12.91 14.62
N THR A 400 2.56 14.08 14.03
CA THR A 400 1.39 14.45 13.24
C THR A 400 1.88 15.11 11.96
N THR A 401 1.31 14.73 10.84
CA THR A 401 1.66 15.29 9.53
C THR A 401 0.45 15.28 8.60
N VAL A 402 0.50 16.10 7.56
CA VAL A 402 -0.59 16.22 6.59
C VAL A 402 -0.08 15.87 5.19
N VAL A 403 -0.77 14.97 4.52
CA VAL A 403 -0.63 14.76 3.08
C VAL A 403 -1.59 15.71 2.39
N GLU A 404 -1.04 16.78 1.80
CA GLU A 404 -1.83 17.82 1.15
C GLU A 404 -2.55 17.29 -0.09
N LEU A 405 -3.85 17.57 -0.19
CA LEU A 405 -4.70 17.25 -1.33
C LEU A 405 -5.36 18.54 -1.85
N LYS A 406 -5.47 18.65 -3.17
CA LYS A 406 -6.16 19.76 -3.82
C LYS A 406 -7.50 19.27 -4.40
N GLU A 407 -8.55 20.04 -4.18
CA GLU A 407 -9.87 19.85 -4.82
C GLU A 407 -10.43 18.42 -4.71
N TYR A 408 -10.61 17.91 -3.50
CA TYR A 408 -11.16 16.58 -3.26
C TYR A 408 -12.42 16.62 -2.39
N ASN A 409 -13.25 15.57 -2.51
CA ASN A 409 -14.40 15.38 -1.65
C ASN A 409 -14.02 14.48 -0.46
N LYS A 410 -13.81 15.08 0.71
CA LYS A 410 -13.40 14.38 1.93
C LYS A 410 -14.31 13.22 2.38
N ASN A 411 -15.56 13.18 1.91
CA ASN A 411 -16.52 12.14 2.28
C ASN A 411 -16.49 10.94 1.31
N LEU A 412 -15.82 11.07 0.17
CA LEU A 412 -15.80 10.07 -0.89
C LEU A 412 -14.40 9.53 -1.18
N ILE A 413 -13.34 10.19 -0.66
CA ILE A 413 -11.96 9.81 -0.99
C ILE A 413 -11.60 8.42 -0.44
N GLU A 414 -10.98 7.63 -1.29
CA GLU A 414 -10.33 6.37 -0.94
C GLU A 414 -8.82 6.55 -0.99
N TYR A 415 -8.12 6.12 0.04
CA TYR A 415 -6.68 6.30 0.11
C TYR A 415 -5.99 5.07 0.70
N THR A 416 -4.76 4.87 0.28
CA THR A 416 -3.83 3.93 0.90
C THR A 416 -2.52 4.65 1.16
N ILE A 417 -2.04 4.57 2.41
CA ILE A 417 -0.81 5.21 2.85
C ILE A 417 0.07 4.16 3.51
N ARG A 418 1.31 4.03 3.02
CA ARG A 418 2.30 3.09 3.56
C ARG A 418 3.46 3.87 4.15
N PRO A 419 3.63 3.84 5.48
CA PRO A 419 4.77 4.48 6.13
C PRO A 419 6.01 3.59 6.03
N SER A 420 7.18 4.20 5.90
CA SER A 420 8.48 3.55 6.02
C SER A 420 9.52 4.49 6.64
N ILE A 421 10.55 3.92 7.27
CA ILE A 421 11.69 4.70 7.75
C ILE A 421 12.71 4.83 6.63
N GLU A 422 13.05 6.06 6.25
CA GLU A 422 14.13 6.34 5.32
C GLU A 422 15.46 6.60 6.05
N GLN A 423 15.40 7.37 7.14
CA GLN A 423 16.57 7.72 7.93
C GLN A 423 16.25 7.62 9.42
N LEU A 424 17.19 7.10 10.17
CA LEU A 424 17.16 7.06 11.62
C LEU A 424 18.54 7.41 12.16
N GLN A 425 18.57 8.34 13.11
CA GLN A 425 19.78 8.72 13.82
C GLN A 425 19.47 8.85 15.30
N ALA A 426 20.26 8.21 16.14
CA ALA A 426 20.25 8.39 17.58
C ALA A 426 21.61 8.94 18.02
N SER A 427 21.60 10.01 18.81
CA SER A 427 22.83 10.67 19.29
C SER A 427 22.70 11.06 20.76
N MET A 428 23.79 10.95 21.50
CA MET A 428 23.83 11.36 22.90
C MET A 428 23.87 12.88 23.00
N ASN A 429 22.89 13.47 23.71
CA ASN A 429 22.95 14.87 24.13
C ASN A 429 23.62 15.03 25.50
N SER A 430 23.51 14.03 26.36
CA SER A 430 24.14 13.94 27.68
C SER A 430 24.19 12.47 28.12
N SER A 431 24.78 12.20 29.27
CA SER A 431 24.83 10.85 29.86
C SER A 431 23.44 10.29 30.24
N ALA A 432 22.40 11.12 30.25
CA ALA A 432 21.02 10.74 30.63
C ALA A 432 19.99 11.06 29.52
N GLN A 433 20.42 11.51 28.32
CA GLN A 433 19.48 11.90 27.27
C GLN A 433 20.01 11.55 25.88
N ILE A 434 19.16 10.94 25.09
CA ILE A 434 19.41 10.60 23.69
C ILE A 434 18.45 11.38 22.80
N GLU A 435 18.99 12.10 21.82
CA GLU A 435 18.22 12.72 20.75
C GLU A 435 18.02 11.72 19.62
N VAL A 436 16.79 11.52 19.20
CA VAL A 436 16.42 10.68 18.05
C VAL A 436 15.87 11.57 16.96
N LYS A 437 16.35 11.37 15.74
CA LYS A 437 15.86 12.00 14.51
C LYS A 437 15.51 10.92 13.50
N ALA A 438 14.31 10.99 12.95
CA ALA A 438 13.85 10.07 11.92
C ALA A 438 13.27 10.85 10.74
N VAL A 439 13.42 10.29 9.54
CA VAL A 439 12.71 10.71 8.34
C VAL A 439 11.80 9.55 7.95
N ILE A 440 10.49 9.83 7.93
CA ILE A 440 9.46 8.88 7.54
C ILE A 440 9.04 9.22 6.11
N ALA A 441 9.00 8.24 5.24
CA ALA A 441 8.34 8.33 3.95
C ALA A 441 6.89 7.83 4.08
N LEU A 442 5.96 8.56 3.49
CA LEU A 442 4.54 8.25 3.43
C LEU A 442 4.15 8.04 1.97
N ASP A 443 4.28 6.80 1.51
CA ASP A 443 3.92 6.44 0.14
C ASP A 443 2.39 6.38 0.01
N THR A 444 1.84 7.31 -0.77
CA THR A 444 0.41 7.62 -0.78
C THR A 444 -0.17 7.50 -2.18
N ILE A 445 -1.32 6.82 -2.28
CA ILE A 445 -2.19 6.84 -3.44
C ILE A 445 -3.61 7.15 -2.98
N CYS A 446 -4.28 8.09 -3.68
CA CYS A 446 -5.64 8.50 -3.37
C CYS A 446 -6.51 8.53 -4.63
N PHE A 447 -7.72 8.01 -4.49
CA PHE A 447 -8.74 8.00 -5.54
C PHE A 447 -10.01 8.70 -5.06
N GLU A 448 -10.75 9.28 -5.98
CA GLU A 448 -12.09 9.80 -5.73
C GLU A 448 -13.09 9.01 -6.58
N PRO A 449 -14.01 8.26 -5.95
CA PRO A 449 -15.07 7.58 -6.67
C PRO A 449 -16.10 8.58 -7.20
N PHE A 450 -16.59 8.34 -8.40
CA PHE A 450 -17.68 9.09 -9.02
C PHE A 450 -18.65 8.16 -9.75
N ASN A 451 -19.87 8.62 -9.93
CA ASN A 451 -20.91 7.84 -10.59
C ASN A 451 -21.12 8.32 -12.02
N ILE A 452 -21.27 7.37 -12.94
CA ILE A 452 -21.72 7.60 -14.29
C ILE A 452 -23.00 6.79 -14.56
N ASN A 453 -23.92 7.39 -15.31
CA ASN A 453 -25.07 6.63 -15.83
C ASN A 453 -24.73 6.18 -17.24
N VAL A 454 -24.82 4.89 -17.48
CA VAL A 454 -24.58 4.27 -18.78
C VAL A 454 -25.82 3.57 -19.27
N ILE A 455 -25.98 3.51 -20.58
CA ILE A 455 -27.10 2.75 -21.18
C ILE A 455 -26.69 1.27 -21.17
N ASP A 456 -27.46 0.43 -20.47
CA ASP A 456 -27.25 -1.00 -20.38
C ASP A 456 -27.96 -1.74 -21.50
N GLU A 457 -29.24 -1.38 -21.70
CA GLU A 457 -30.09 -1.97 -22.74
C GLU A 457 -30.87 -0.87 -23.45
N CYS A 458 -31.17 -1.08 -24.73
CA CYS A 458 -32.08 -0.23 -25.47
C CYS A 458 -33.01 -1.06 -26.36
N GLU A 459 -34.31 -0.74 -26.30
CA GLU A 459 -35.33 -1.26 -27.20
C GLU A 459 -35.82 -0.18 -28.14
N CYS A 460 -35.91 -0.50 -29.42
CA CYS A 460 -36.31 0.43 -30.45
C CYS A 460 -37.58 -0.08 -31.13
N ASN A 461 -38.66 0.68 -31.01
CA ASN A 461 -39.95 0.35 -31.61
C ASN A 461 -40.32 1.44 -32.61
N LYS A 462 -40.72 1.05 -33.81
CA LYS A 462 -41.20 2.01 -34.80
C LYS A 462 -42.50 2.64 -34.27
N ARG A 463 -42.61 3.96 -34.30
CA ARG A 463 -43.85 4.65 -33.89
C ARG A 463 -45.00 4.23 -34.80
N GLU A 464 -45.89 3.44 -34.24
CA GLU A 464 -47.12 3.08 -34.90
C GLU A 464 -48.14 4.21 -34.70
N ASN A 465 -48.89 4.58 -35.76
CA ASN A 465 -49.96 5.58 -35.75
C ASN A 465 -49.52 7.08 -35.75
N VAL A 466 -48.32 7.44 -36.13
CA VAL A 466 -47.96 8.83 -36.40
C VAL A 466 -48.10 9.09 -37.91
N ASP A 467 -49.08 9.87 -38.31
CA ASP A 467 -49.18 10.33 -39.69
C ASP A 467 -48.19 11.50 -39.91
N TYR A 468 -46.99 11.11 -40.34
CA TYR A 468 -45.91 12.09 -40.62
C TYR A 468 -46.25 13.04 -41.76
N SER A 469 -47.20 12.70 -42.65
CA SER A 469 -47.67 13.58 -43.73
C SER A 469 -48.53 14.74 -43.22
N ALA A 470 -49.15 14.56 -42.07
CA ALA A 470 -49.97 15.59 -41.40
C ALA A 470 -49.14 16.52 -40.50
N LEU A 471 -47.91 16.20 -40.22
CA LEU A 471 -47.02 17.02 -39.36
C LEU A 471 -46.25 18.05 -40.19
N PRO A 472 -46.04 19.29 -39.67
CA PRO A 472 -45.27 20.28 -40.40
C PRO A 472 -43.81 19.83 -40.59
N SER A 473 -43.29 19.91 -41.82
CA SER A 473 -41.90 19.60 -42.13
C SER A 473 -40.90 20.62 -41.57
N MET A 474 -41.38 21.82 -41.25
CA MET A 474 -40.62 22.93 -40.67
C MET A 474 -41.38 23.53 -39.49
N VAL A 475 -40.66 23.80 -38.41
CA VAL A 475 -41.20 24.42 -37.18
C VAL A 475 -40.33 25.59 -36.75
N GLY A 476 -40.94 26.78 -36.57
CA GLY A 476 -40.27 27.90 -35.91
C GLY A 476 -40.30 27.73 -34.40
N TYR A 477 -39.15 27.71 -33.75
CA TYR A 477 -39.02 27.56 -32.31
C TYR A 477 -38.30 28.77 -31.69
N ILE A 478 -38.73 29.20 -30.50
CA ILE A 478 -38.04 30.23 -29.73
C ILE A 478 -37.59 29.59 -28.43
N SER A 479 -36.27 29.56 -28.17
CA SER A 479 -35.71 28.97 -26.97
C SER A 479 -36.12 29.71 -25.71
N ASP A 480 -36.46 28.99 -24.67
CA ASP A 480 -36.70 29.48 -23.31
C ASP A 480 -35.43 29.54 -22.44
N GLY A 481 -34.30 29.11 -22.97
CA GLY A 481 -33.00 29.07 -22.26
C GLY A 481 -32.84 27.92 -21.29
N LYS A 482 -33.65 26.85 -21.39
CA LYS A 482 -33.59 25.67 -20.49
C LYS A 482 -33.21 24.40 -21.20
N CYS A 483 -33.43 24.30 -22.50
CA CYS A 483 -33.19 23.10 -23.29
C CYS A 483 -31.85 23.16 -24.01
N THR A 484 -31.20 22.02 -24.11
CA THR A 484 -29.99 21.86 -24.92
C THR A 484 -30.31 21.70 -26.39
N VAL A 485 -29.30 21.78 -27.27
CA VAL A 485 -29.45 21.44 -28.69
C VAL A 485 -30.00 20.03 -28.83
N TRP A 486 -29.49 19.07 -28.00
CA TRP A 486 -29.93 17.69 -27.95
C TRP A 486 -31.41 17.53 -27.60
N ASP A 487 -31.87 18.19 -26.53
CA ASP A 487 -33.28 18.10 -26.09
C ASP A 487 -34.25 18.52 -27.17
N ILE A 488 -33.91 19.60 -27.88
CA ILE A 488 -34.75 20.14 -28.95
C ILE A 488 -34.71 19.23 -30.17
N ALA A 489 -33.52 18.74 -30.56
CA ALA A 489 -33.36 17.82 -31.67
C ALA A 489 -34.16 16.51 -31.45
N LYS A 490 -34.03 15.93 -30.26
CA LYS A 490 -34.76 14.73 -29.86
C LYS A 490 -36.29 14.92 -29.86
N LYS A 491 -36.75 16.07 -29.32
CA LYS A 491 -38.18 16.42 -29.24
C LYS A 491 -38.84 16.62 -30.61
N TYR A 492 -38.11 17.15 -31.60
CA TYR A 492 -38.66 17.48 -32.90
C TYR A 492 -38.26 16.52 -34.02
N ASP A 493 -37.75 15.34 -33.71
CA ASP A 493 -37.32 14.32 -34.68
C ASP A 493 -36.33 14.88 -35.73
N THR A 494 -35.38 15.70 -35.31
CA THR A 494 -34.33 16.27 -36.15
C THR A 494 -32.96 15.86 -35.60
N THR A 495 -31.89 16.36 -36.19
CA THR A 495 -30.55 16.11 -35.68
C THR A 495 -29.86 17.39 -35.27
N GLY A 496 -28.93 17.34 -34.31
CA GLY A 496 -28.17 18.51 -33.91
C GLY A 496 -27.40 19.14 -35.07
N ASN A 497 -26.87 18.31 -35.98
CA ASN A 497 -26.18 18.76 -37.18
C ASN A 497 -27.10 19.54 -38.12
N LEU A 498 -28.26 18.98 -38.44
CA LEU A 498 -29.23 19.70 -39.29
C LEU A 498 -29.70 21.01 -38.65
N MET A 499 -29.88 21.02 -37.33
CA MET A 499 -30.23 22.27 -36.63
C MET A 499 -29.13 23.32 -36.75
N ARG A 500 -27.86 22.95 -36.68
CA ARG A 500 -26.72 23.87 -36.85
C ARG A 500 -26.55 24.36 -38.28
N GLU A 501 -26.79 23.51 -39.26
CA GLU A 501 -26.76 23.90 -40.68
C GLU A 501 -27.82 24.93 -41.03
N GLU A 502 -29.04 24.78 -40.50
CA GLU A 502 -30.15 25.66 -40.80
C GLU A 502 -30.16 26.93 -39.92
N ASN A 503 -29.40 26.96 -38.82
CA ASN A 503 -29.43 28.08 -37.87
C ASN A 503 -28.02 28.58 -37.51
N SER A 504 -27.58 29.63 -38.17
CA SER A 504 -26.28 30.26 -37.94
C SER A 504 -26.06 30.73 -36.50
N THR A 505 -27.13 31.01 -35.76
CA THR A 505 -27.09 31.45 -34.34
C THR A 505 -26.58 30.39 -33.36
N ILE A 506 -26.74 29.12 -33.71
CA ILE A 506 -26.30 27.97 -32.87
C ILE A 506 -25.18 27.15 -33.49
N GLN A 507 -24.56 27.62 -34.57
CA GLN A 507 -23.56 26.88 -35.33
C GLN A 507 -22.35 26.46 -34.51
N ARG A 508 -22.02 27.20 -33.44
CA ARG A 508 -20.89 26.93 -32.55
C ARG A 508 -21.25 26.11 -31.30
N LEU A 509 -22.55 25.87 -31.07
CA LEU A 509 -23.00 25.11 -29.91
C LEU A 509 -22.84 23.61 -30.19
N VAL A 510 -22.40 22.88 -29.16
CA VAL A 510 -22.41 21.40 -29.17
C VAL A 510 -23.76 20.87 -28.66
N ASP A 511 -23.99 19.56 -28.79
CA ASP A 511 -25.30 18.98 -28.47
C ASP A 511 -25.68 19.15 -26.99
N SER A 512 -24.73 19.16 -26.09
CA SER A 512 -24.93 19.37 -24.64
C SER A 512 -25.13 20.84 -24.24
N ASP A 513 -24.92 21.81 -25.13
CA ASP A 513 -25.02 23.23 -24.81
C ASP A 513 -26.48 23.70 -24.72
N ILE A 514 -26.76 24.51 -23.71
CA ILE A 514 -28.05 25.15 -23.54
C ILE A 514 -28.20 26.29 -24.58
N ILE A 515 -29.30 26.27 -25.32
CA ILE A 515 -29.58 27.34 -26.28
C ILE A 515 -30.08 28.59 -25.55
N PRO A 516 -29.43 29.76 -25.72
CA PRO A 516 -29.82 30.99 -25.02
C PRO A 516 -31.29 31.38 -25.23
N ALA A 517 -31.91 31.88 -24.16
CA ALA A 517 -33.30 32.34 -24.21
C ALA A 517 -33.52 33.39 -25.29
N GLY A 518 -34.63 33.30 -26.00
CA GLY A 518 -35.00 34.22 -27.09
C GLY A 518 -34.36 33.90 -28.45
N THR A 519 -33.48 32.86 -28.52
CA THR A 519 -32.92 32.42 -29.81
C THR A 519 -34.02 31.85 -30.67
N LYS A 520 -34.12 32.33 -31.91
CA LYS A 520 -35.10 31.84 -32.90
C LYS A 520 -34.46 30.79 -33.76
N LEU A 521 -35.11 29.62 -33.86
CA LEU A 521 -34.62 28.46 -34.60
C LEU A 521 -35.64 28.04 -35.65
N LEU A 522 -35.14 27.63 -36.80
CA LEU A 522 -35.86 26.87 -37.79
C LEU A 522 -35.52 25.39 -37.62
N LEU A 523 -36.50 24.60 -37.22
CA LEU A 523 -36.36 23.16 -37.04
C LEU A 523 -36.91 22.46 -38.28
N VAL A 524 -36.07 21.68 -38.93
CA VAL A 524 -36.43 20.87 -40.10
C VAL A 524 -36.44 19.40 -39.67
N ARG A 525 -37.51 18.69 -39.93
CA ARG A 525 -37.57 17.25 -39.68
C ARG A 525 -36.70 16.50 -40.67
N LYS A 526 -35.98 15.51 -40.16
CA LYS A 526 -35.27 14.57 -41.03
C LYS A 526 -36.26 13.68 -41.77
N ALA A 527 -36.19 13.68 -43.10
CA ALA A 527 -37.03 12.81 -43.88
C ALA A 527 -36.72 11.34 -43.53
N MET A 528 -37.77 10.57 -43.18
CA MET A 528 -37.62 9.12 -43.04
C MET A 528 -37.57 8.51 -44.44
N VAL A 529 -36.48 7.85 -44.78
CA VAL A 529 -36.32 7.03 -45.98
C VAL A 529 -36.62 5.57 -45.59
#